data_257ef27aa4c2891853b3aa280d6bc662
#
_entry.id   257ef27aa4c2891853b3aa280d6bc662
#
_cell.length_a   1.000
_cell.length_b   1.000
_cell.length_c   1.000
_cell.angle_alpha   90.00
_cell.angle_beta   90.00
_cell.angle_gamma   90.00
#
_symmetry.space_group_name_H-M   'P 1'
#
loop_
_entity.id
_entity.type
_entity.pdbx_description
1 polymer ?
#
loop_
_entity_poly.entity_id
_entity_poly.type
_entity_poly.pdbx_seq_one_letter_code
_entity_poly.pdbx_strand_id
1 'polypeptide(L)'
;MLSIKNLHASVEDKEILKGINLEVKAGEVHAIMGPNGAGKSTLSSIIAGNENYEVSEGSIELEGEDISELAPEERAHKGVFLSFQYPVEIPGVSVTNFIKTAINETRKAKGQEDMPANEMLKLIREKSELLEIDRKFLSRSLNEGFSGGEKKRNEIFQMAMLEPKLAILDETDSGLDIDALRIVANGVNKLKSKDNAVVVITHYQRLLDYIVPDFVHVLMDGKIVKSGGKELALELEERGYDWIKAELV
;
A
#
# COMPACT_ATOMS: atom_id res chain seq x y z
N MET A 1 -6.38 -13.26 4.01
CA MET A 1 -5.41 -12.20 4.35
C MET A 1 -6.14 -10.95 4.82
N LEU A 2 -6.77 -10.16 3.94
CA LEU A 2 -7.60 -9.00 4.31
C LEU A 2 -9.07 -9.32 4.02
N SER A 3 -9.98 -9.03 4.97
CA SER A 3 -11.43 -9.11 4.76
C SER A 3 -12.07 -7.82 5.27
N ILE A 4 -12.78 -7.14 4.39
CA ILE A 4 -13.53 -5.92 4.69
C ILE A 4 -15.01 -6.23 4.46
N LYS A 5 -15.84 -5.97 5.45
CA LYS A 5 -17.29 -6.29 5.41
C LYS A 5 -18.11 -5.04 5.74
N ASN A 6 -18.92 -4.63 4.79
CA ASN A 6 -19.87 -3.53 4.91
C ASN A 6 -19.26 -2.26 5.53
N LEU A 7 -18.07 -1.86 5.09
CA LEU A 7 -17.32 -0.76 5.66
C LEU A 7 -17.93 0.58 5.26
N HIS A 8 -18.42 1.33 6.23
CA HIS A 8 -18.85 2.72 6.11
C HIS A 8 -17.88 3.63 6.86
N ALA A 9 -17.52 4.73 6.24
CA ALA A 9 -16.60 5.67 6.89
C ALA A 9 -16.80 7.10 6.40
N SER A 10 -16.53 8.05 7.31
CA SER A 10 -16.69 9.48 7.10
C SER A 10 -15.44 10.28 7.45
N VAL A 11 -15.40 11.48 6.96
CA VAL A 11 -14.49 12.55 7.36
C VAL A 11 -15.30 13.83 7.52
N GLU A 12 -15.15 14.55 8.64
CA GLU A 12 -15.89 15.81 8.90
C GLU A 12 -17.39 15.69 8.56
N ASP A 13 -18.09 14.72 9.13
CA ASP A 13 -19.53 14.44 8.93
C ASP A 13 -19.92 14.06 7.49
N LYS A 14 -18.97 13.93 6.57
CA LYS A 14 -19.25 13.50 5.19
C LYS A 14 -18.90 12.02 5.01
N GLU A 15 -19.91 11.20 4.73
CA GLU A 15 -19.70 9.81 4.39
C GLU A 15 -18.98 9.67 3.04
N ILE A 16 -17.85 8.98 3.04
CA ILE A 16 -17.01 8.73 1.87
C ILE A 16 -17.10 7.28 1.41
N LEU A 17 -17.00 6.32 2.35
CA LEU A 17 -17.18 4.90 2.04
C LEU A 17 -18.58 4.45 2.48
N LYS A 18 -19.25 3.69 1.61
CA LYS A 18 -20.70 3.42 1.72
C LYS A 18 -20.99 1.92 1.57
N GLY A 19 -20.41 1.11 2.46
CA GLY A 19 -20.62 -0.33 2.47
C GLY A 19 -19.64 -1.09 1.57
N ILE A 20 -18.33 -0.83 1.74
CA ILE A 20 -17.28 -1.56 1.01
C ILE A 20 -17.20 -3.00 1.50
N ASN A 21 -17.21 -3.93 0.53
CA ASN A 21 -16.90 -5.33 0.75
C ASN A 21 -15.69 -5.69 -0.13
N LEU A 22 -14.63 -6.23 0.47
CA LEU A 22 -13.41 -6.61 -0.22
C LEU A 22 -12.74 -7.79 0.48
N GLU A 23 -12.46 -8.83 -0.27
CA GLU A 23 -11.68 -9.99 0.17
C GLU A 23 -10.39 -10.06 -0.62
N VAL A 24 -9.24 -10.15 0.07
CA VAL A 24 -7.91 -10.33 -0.53
C VAL A 24 -7.24 -11.52 0.16
N LYS A 25 -6.86 -12.54 -0.62
CA LYS A 25 -6.16 -13.70 -0.07
C LYS A 25 -4.64 -13.51 -0.10
N ALA A 26 -3.94 -14.34 0.68
CA ALA A 26 -2.49 -14.42 0.59
C ALA A 26 -2.06 -14.88 -0.82
N GLY A 27 -1.00 -14.28 -1.34
CA GLY A 27 -0.50 -14.50 -2.69
C GLY A 27 -1.16 -13.65 -3.77
N GLU A 28 -2.30 -13.01 -3.49
CA GLU A 28 -3.05 -12.25 -4.50
C GLU A 28 -2.60 -10.78 -4.60
N VAL A 29 -2.74 -10.24 -5.81
CA VAL A 29 -2.60 -8.82 -6.13
C VAL A 29 -3.96 -8.28 -6.56
N HIS A 30 -4.48 -7.33 -5.82
CA HIS A 30 -5.73 -6.65 -6.15
C HIS A 30 -5.46 -5.22 -6.58
N ALA A 31 -6.11 -4.77 -7.66
CA ALA A 31 -6.09 -3.39 -8.08
C ALA A 31 -7.42 -2.71 -7.74
N ILE A 32 -7.37 -1.52 -7.15
CA ILE A 32 -8.53 -0.67 -6.92
C ILE A 32 -8.41 0.53 -7.84
N MET A 33 -9.30 0.60 -8.81
CA MET A 33 -9.40 1.69 -9.79
C MET A 33 -10.68 2.49 -9.57
N GLY A 34 -10.71 3.70 -10.07
CA GLY A 34 -11.90 4.55 -9.98
C GLY A 34 -11.57 6.01 -10.22
N PRO A 35 -12.56 6.85 -10.49
CA PRO A 35 -12.36 8.28 -10.71
C PRO A 35 -11.82 8.99 -9.47
N ASN A 36 -11.31 10.21 -9.65
CA ASN A 36 -10.90 11.05 -8.54
C ASN A 36 -12.09 11.34 -7.62
N GLY A 37 -11.83 11.30 -6.30
CA GLY A 37 -12.88 11.49 -5.28
C GLY A 37 -13.77 10.27 -5.03
N ALA A 38 -13.49 9.11 -5.64
CA ALA A 38 -14.27 7.89 -5.43
C ALA A 38 -14.12 7.26 -4.02
N GLY A 39 -13.09 7.66 -3.25
CA GLY A 39 -12.80 7.12 -1.93
C GLY A 39 -11.59 6.16 -1.87
N LYS A 40 -10.78 6.08 -2.93
CA LYS A 40 -9.64 5.14 -3.01
C LYS A 40 -8.61 5.37 -1.89
N SER A 41 -8.07 6.60 -1.78
CA SER A 41 -7.08 6.94 -0.75
C SER A 41 -7.70 7.01 0.66
N THR A 42 -9.02 7.24 0.75
CA THR A 42 -9.76 7.07 2.01
C THR A 42 -9.73 5.61 2.46
N LEU A 43 -9.98 4.67 1.55
CA LEU A 43 -9.95 3.24 1.85
C LEU A 43 -8.55 2.79 2.30
N SER A 44 -7.48 3.19 1.59
CA SER A 44 -6.09 2.87 1.99
C SER A 44 -5.74 3.44 3.36
N SER A 45 -6.12 4.70 3.61
CA SER A 45 -5.88 5.38 4.89
C SER A 45 -6.60 4.71 6.05
N ILE A 46 -7.86 4.30 5.86
CA ILE A 46 -8.64 3.61 6.89
C ILE A 46 -8.07 2.22 7.17
N ILE A 47 -7.66 1.46 6.17
CA ILE A 47 -7.00 0.16 6.39
C ILE A 47 -5.69 0.34 7.17
N ALA A 48 -4.96 1.43 6.93
CA ALA A 48 -3.73 1.76 7.65
C ALA A 48 -3.98 2.35 9.06
N GLY A 49 -5.24 2.66 9.43
CA GLY A 49 -5.59 3.16 10.76
C GLY A 49 -5.51 4.67 10.93
N ASN A 50 -5.64 5.44 9.86
CA ASN A 50 -5.60 6.91 9.95
C ASN A 50 -6.80 7.45 10.75
N GLU A 51 -6.51 8.06 11.90
CA GLU A 51 -7.49 8.56 12.88
C GLU A 51 -8.34 9.76 12.39
N ASN A 52 -7.99 10.34 11.23
CA ASN A 52 -8.81 11.43 10.65
C ASN A 52 -10.12 10.92 10.03
N TYR A 53 -10.30 9.61 9.94
CA TYR A 53 -11.50 8.98 9.39
C TYR A 53 -12.24 8.24 10.50
N GLU A 54 -13.55 8.41 10.55
CA GLU A 54 -14.44 7.72 11.47
C GLU A 54 -15.10 6.52 10.75
N VAL A 55 -14.88 5.32 11.28
CA VAL A 55 -15.60 4.11 10.83
C VAL A 55 -16.91 4.03 11.59
N SER A 56 -18.03 4.16 10.87
CA SER A 56 -19.38 4.15 11.46
C SER A 56 -20.05 2.78 11.46
N GLU A 57 -19.67 1.92 10.51
CA GLU A 57 -20.23 0.58 10.36
C GLU A 57 -19.24 -0.35 9.63
N GLY A 58 -19.36 -1.65 9.88
CA GLY A 58 -18.56 -2.68 9.24
C GLY A 58 -17.32 -3.10 10.03
N SER A 59 -16.47 -3.92 9.42
CA SER A 59 -15.25 -4.43 10.04
C SER A 59 -14.11 -4.58 9.03
N ILE A 60 -12.89 -4.52 9.56
CA ILE A 60 -11.65 -4.78 8.81
C ILE A 60 -10.90 -5.88 9.56
N GLU A 61 -10.77 -7.03 8.93
CA GLU A 61 -10.05 -8.18 9.49
C GLU A 61 -8.75 -8.42 8.73
N LEU A 62 -7.65 -8.61 9.45
CA LEU A 62 -6.37 -9.06 8.90
C LEU A 62 -6.05 -10.46 9.48
N GLU A 63 -5.93 -11.46 8.62
CA GLU A 63 -5.72 -12.87 9.02
C GLU A 63 -6.78 -13.40 10.01
N GLY A 64 -8.02 -12.90 9.90
CA GLY A 64 -9.15 -13.29 10.76
C GLY A 64 -9.19 -12.57 12.10
N GLU A 65 -8.30 -11.62 12.34
CA GLU A 65 -8.31 -10.74 13.51
C GLU A 65 -8.85 -9.37 13.13
N ASP A 66 -9.82 -8.87 13.88
CA ASP A 66 -10.38 -7.54 13.69
C ASP A 66 -9.34 -6.47 14.06
N ILE A 67 -9.07 -5.58 13.13
CA ILE A 67 -8.12 -4.47 13.29
C ILE A 67 -8.81 -3.09 13.26
N SER A 68 -10.13 -3.05 13.25
CA SER A 68 -10.90 -1.81 13.02
C SER A 68 -10.58 -0.71 14.05
N GLU A 69 -10.39 -1.11 15.31
CA GLU A 69 -10.13 -0.18 16.43
C GLU A 69 -8.62 -0.02 16.75
N LEU A 70 -7.73 -0.71 16.02
CA LEU A 70 -6.31 -0.66 16.29
C LEU A 70 -5.69 0.65 15.75
N ALA A 71 -4.77 1.22 16.54
CA ALA A 71 -3.97 2.37 16.15
C ALA A 71 -3.05 2.05 14.94
N PRO A 72 -2.60 3.06 14.17
CA PRO A 72 -1.76 2.85 12.99
C PRO A 72 -0.50 2.01 13.26
N GLU A 73 0.18 2.26 14.38
CA GLU A 73 1.36 1.50 14.78
C GLU A 73 1.05 0.04 15.12
N GLU A 74 -0.10 -0.24 15.71
CA GLU A 74 -0.52 -1.60 16.02
C GLU A 74 -0.81 -2.39 14.74
N ARG A 75 -1.47 -1.75 13.75
CA ARG A 75 -1.68 -2.34 12.42
C ARG A 75 -0.37 -2.58 11.68
N ALA A 76 0.57 -1.64 11.76
CA ALA A 76 1.91 -1.82 11.21
C ALA A 76 2.65 -3.00 11.87
N HIS A 77 2.56 -3.19 13.19
CA HIS A 77 3.11 -4.33 13.91
C HIS A 77 2.48 -5.66 13.49
N LYS A 78 1.21 -5.65 13.07
CA LYS A 78 0.53 -6.84 12.49
C LYS A 78 0.93 -7.11 11.04
N GLY A 79 1.61 -6.18 10.40
CA GLY A 79 2.13 -6.33 9.05
C GLY A 79 1.34 -5.60 7.97
N VAL A 80 0.58 -4.56 8.31
CA VAL A 80 0.01 -3.62 7.33
C VAL A 80 1.09 -2.61 6.96
N PHE A 81 1.29 -2.39 5.67
CA PHE A 81 2.19 -1.39 5.10
C PHE A 81 1.43 -0.51 4.11
N LEU A 82 1.58 0.81 4.24
CA LEU A 82 1.03 1.77 3.30
C LEU A 82 2.17 2.55 2.63
N SER A 83 2.27 2.47 1.30
CA SER A 83 3.05 3.40 0.49
C SER A 83 2.18 4.62 0.20
N PHE A 84 2.56 5.75 0.75
CA PHE A 84 1.77 6.99 0.66
C PHE A 84 1.84 7.61 -0.73
N GLN A 85 0.78 8.26 -1.16
CA GLN A 85 0.79 9.09 -2.37
C GLN A 85 1.91 10.15 -2.30
N TYR A 86 2.05 10.80 -1.14
CA TYR A 86 3.13 11.78 -0.85
C TYR A 86 3.93 11.32 0.36
N PRO A 87 5.10 10.67 0.17
CA PRO A 87 5.95 10.22 1.27
C PRO A 87 6.46 11.38 2.13
N VAL A 88 6.29 11.24 3.45
CA VAL A 88 6.69 12.26 4.43
C VAL A 88 8.22 12.37 4.49
N GLU A 89 8.72 13.60 4.63
CA GLU A 89 10.13 13.89 4.88
C GLU A 89 10.39 13.96 6.38
N ILE A 90 11.46 13.29 6.85
CA ILE A 90 11.89 13.36 8.27
C ILE A 90 13.34 13.84 8.31
N PRO A 91 13.55 15.20 8.38
CA PRO A 91 14.88 15.76 8.44
C PRO A 91 15.67 15.27 9.66
N GLY A 92 16.97 14.99 9.45
CA GLY A 92 17.87 14.53 10.51
C GLY A 92 17.75 13.04 10.89
N VAL A 93 16.75 12.31 10.39
CA VAL A 93 16.61 10.86 10.59
C VAL A 93 17.04 10.14 9.32
N SER A 94 18.18 9.44 9.36
CA SER A 94 18.62 8.68 8.18
C SER A 94 17.68 7.52 7.86
N VAL A 95 17.63 7.14 6.57
CA VAL A 95 16.86 5.95 6.12
C VAL A 95 17.23 4.72 6.96
N THR A 96 18.53 4.50 7.21
CA THR A 96 19.00 3.37 8.03
C THR A 96 18.45 3.43 9.46
N ASN A 97 18.48 4.60 10.11
CA ASN A 97 17.98 4.74 11.48
C ASN A 97 16.46 4.52 11.55
N PHE A 98 15.73 5.08 10.58
CA PHE A 98 14.29 4.87 10.48
C PHE A 98 13.96 3.37 10.38
N ILE A 99 14.57 2.66 9.43
CA ILE A 99 14.36 1.22 9.22
C ILE A 99 14.72 0.40 10.45
N LYS A 100 15.89 0.69 11.07
CA LYS A 100 16.30 0.00 12.29
C LYS A 100 15.26 0.14 13.39
N THR A 101 14.76 1.36 13.61
CA THR A 101 13.72 1.63 14.62
C THR A 101 12.43 0.87 14.28
N ALA A 102 11.95 0.95 13.04
CA ALA A 102 10.70 0.30 12.63
C ALA A 102 10.77 -1.23 12.80
N ILE A 103 11.89 -1.87 12.41
CA ILE A 103 12.08 -3.30 12.59
C ILE A 103 12.10 -3.67 14.09
N ASN A 104 12.83 -2.92 14.90
CA ASN A 104 12.95 -3.23 16.33
C ASN A 104 11.62 -3.05 17.07
N GLU A 105 10.84 -2.00 16.75
CA GLU A 105 9.51 -1.81 17.32
C GLU A 105 8.55 -2.96 16.91
N THR A 106 8.60 -3.39 15.65
CA THR A 106 7.82 -4.56 15.20
C THR A 106 8.24 -5.84 15.93
N ARG A 107 9.53 -6.03 16.21
CA ARG A 107 10.05 -7.17 16.96
C ARG A 107 9.61 -7.12 18.43
N LYS A 108 9.69 -5.95 19.07
CA LYS A 108 9.22 -5.74 20.46
C LYS A 108 7.73 -6.04 20.60
N ALA A 109 6.91 -5.58 19.66
CA ALA A 109 5.47 -5.89 19.64
C ALA A 109 5.19 -7.40 19.58
N LYS A 110 6.13 -8.20 19.04
CA LYS A 110 6.09 -9.67 19.01
C LYS A 110 6.80 -10.34 20.19
N GLY A 111 7.23 -9.57 21.21
CA GLY A 111 7.96 -10.08 22.36
C GLY A 111 9.39 -10.53 22.05
N GLN A 112 9.99 -10.04 20.98
CA GLN A 112 11.34 -10.36 20.55
C GLN A 112 12.34 -9.26 20.97
N GLU A 113 13.60 -9.62 21.15
CA GLU A 113 14.67 -8.65 21.37
C GLU A 113 14.99 -7.87 20.10
N ASP A 114 15.68 -6.72 20.25
CA ASP A 114 16.19 -5.92 19.14
C ASP A 114 17.06 -6.79 18.22
N MET A 115 16.99 -6.50 16.92
CA MET A 115 17.82 -7.22 15.93
C MET A 115 19.30 -6.89 16.17
N PRO A 116 20.18 -7.89 16.27
CA PRO A 116 21.62 -7.67 16.39
C PRO A 116 22.19 -6.83 15.23
N ALA A 117 23.14 -5.95 15.52
CA ALA A 117 23.65 -5.00 14.53
C ALA A 117 24.25 -5.67 13.28
N ASN A 118 24.91 -6.82 13.45
CA ASN A 118 25.45 -7.60 12.33
C ASN A 118 24.36 -8.19 11.44
N GLU A 119 23.23 -8.64 12.00
CA GLU A 119 22.08 -9.16 11.26
C GLU A 119 21.37 -8.02 10.52
N MET A 120 21.19 -6.88 11.17
CA MET A 120 20.63 -5.68 10.56
C MET A 120 21.45 -5.23 9.34
N LEU A 121 22.78 -5.17 9.47
CA LEU A 121 23.67 -4.81 8.37
C LEU A 121 23.61 -5.82 7.22
N LYS A 122 23.53 -7.11 7.54
CA LYS A 122 23.39 -8.18 6.55
C LYS A 122 22.07 -8.02 5.78
N LEU A 123 20.95 -7.83 6.49
CA LEU A 123 19.63 -7.65 5.90
C LEU A 123 19.58 -6.40 5.00
N ILE A 124 20.09 -5.25 5.48
CA ILE A 124 20.18 -4.02 4.68
C ILE A 124 20.97 -4.28 3.39
N ARG A 125 22.08 -4.99 3.48
CA ARG A 125 22.91 -5.31 2.32
C ARG A 125 22.14 -6.17 1.30
N GLU A 126 21.54 -7.26 1.76
CA GLU A 126 20.76 -8.18 0.91
C GLU A 126 19.61 -7.46 0.21
N LYS A 127 18.82 -6.67 0.94
CA LYS A 127 17.68 -5.94 0.35
C LYS A 127 18.13 -4.81 -0.58
N SER A 128 19.24 -4.12 -0.27
CA SER A 128 19.81 -3.10 -1.16
C SER A 128 20.30 -3.71 -2.47
N GLU A 129 20.96 -4.87 -2.42
CA GLU A 129 21.42 -5.59 -3.61
C GLU A 129 20.23 -6.09 -4.44
N LEU A 130 19.19 -6.66 -3.78
CA LEU A 130 17.97 -7.11 -4.43
C LEU A 130 17.27 -6.01 -5.23
N LEU A 131 17.23 -4.79 -4.65
CA LEU A 131 16.49 -3.64 -5.22
C LEU A 131 17.42 -2.65 -5.97
N GLU A 132 18.71 -2.98 -6.12
CA GLU A 132 19.69 -2.15 -6.82
C GLU A 132 19.79 -0.73 -6.25
N ILE A 133 19.74 -0.61 -4.90
CA ILE A 133 19.80 0.65 -4.19
C ILE A 133 21.25 0.98 -3.80
N ASP A 134 21.73 2.18 -4.17
CA ASP A 134 23.04 2.69 -3.73
C ASP A 134 23.03 2.91 -2.21
N ARG A 135 24.01 2.33 -1.52
CA ARG A 135 24.14 2.44 -0.05
C ARG A 135 24.31 3.88 0.44
N LYS A 136 24.87 4.78 -0.38
CA LYS A 136 24.98 6.20 -0.05
C LYS A 136 23.61 6.83 0.18
N PHE A 137 22.57 6.29 -0.46
CA PHE A 137 21.19 6.71 -0.28
C PHE A 137 20.69 6.48 1.17
N LEU A 138 21.11 5.38 1.80
CA LEU A 138 20.67 4.96 3.12
C LEU A 138 21.17 5.84 4.27
N SER A 139 22.22 6.62 4.05
CA SER A 139 22.75 7.57 5.04
C SER A 139 22.08 8.95 4.98
N ARG A 140 21.30 9.24 3.92
CA ARG A 140 20.55 10.50 3.78
C ARG A 140 19.35 10.52 4.72
N SER A 141 18.91 11.72 5.10
CA SER A 141 17.65 11.90 5.83
C SER A 141 16.48 11.36 5.02
N LEU A 142 15.52 10.74 5.72
CA LEU A 142 14.38 10.08 5.10
C LEU A 142 13.60 11.05 4.22
N ASN A 143 13.58 10.79 2.92
CA ASN A 143 12.87 11.53 1.88
C ASN A 143 13.29 13.01 1.70
N GLU A 144 14.17 13.58 2.55
CA GLU A 144 14.58 14.97 2.48
C GLU A 144 15.40 15.22 1.21
N GLY A 145 14.87 16.10 0.34
CA GLY A 145 15.50 16.44 -0.93
C GLY A 145 15.60 15.28 -1.92
N PHE A 146 14.77 14.24 -1.75
CA PHE A 146 14.68 13.15 -2.72
C PHE A 146 13.79 13.57 -3.89
N SER A 147 14.17 13.15 -5.10
CA SER A 147 13.26 13.18 -6.25
C SER A 147 12.05 12.26 -6.02
N GLY A 148 10.97 12.44 -6.80
CA GLY A 148 9.80 11.56 -6.71
C GLY A 148 10.17 10.08 -6.86
N GLY A 149 11.01 9.75 -7.85
CA GLY A 149 11.50 8.39 -8.06
C GLY A 149 12.35 7.86 -6.89
N GLU A 150 13.19 8.70 -6.27
CA GLU A 150 13.97 8.32 -5.09
C GLU A 150 13.04 8.04 -3.88
N LYS A 151 12.01 8.88 -3.66
CA LYS A 151 11.03 8.67 -2.59
C LYS A 151 10.32 7.33 -2.76
N LYS A 152 9.86 7.00 -3.97
CA LYS A 152 9.19 5.73 -4.23
C LYS A 152 10.12 4.51 -4.12
N ARG A 153 11.37 4.61 -4.59
CA ARG A 153 12.37 3.56 -4.34
C ARG A 153 12.62 3.33 -2.85
N ASN A 154 12.64 4.42 -2.06
CA ASN A 154 12.78 4.34 -0.61
C ASN A 154 11.60 3.63 0.04
N GLU A 155 10.36 3.88 -0.40
CA GLU A 155 9.18 3.14 0.09
C GLU A 155 9.25 1.65 -0.24
N ILE A 156 9.67 1.28 -1.46
CA ILE A 156 9.87 -0.13 -1.82
C ILE A 156 11.00 -0.77 -0.98
N PHE A 157 12.05 -0.01 -0.65
CA PHE A 157 13.08 -0.47 0.27
C PHE A 157 12.52 -0.70 1.68
N GLN A 158 11.71 0.22 2.20
CA GLN A 158 11.01 0.04 3.48
C GLN A 158 10.13 -1.22 3.44
N MET A 159 9.35 -1.42 2.38
CA MET A 159 8.54 -2.62 2.18
C MET A 159 9.41 -3.90 2.21
N ALA A 160 10.56 -3.88 1.53
CA ALA A 160 11.50 -5.02 1.52
C ALA A 160 12.08 -5.34 2.89
N MET A 161 12.37 -4.32 3.69
CA MET A 161 12.95 -4.45 5.02
C MET A 161 11.94 -4.90 6.07
N LEU A 162 10.69 -4.44 5.96
CA LEU A 162 9.61 -4.72 6.92
C LEU A 162 8.85 -6.02 6.61
N GLU A 163 8.94 -6.53 5.37
CA GLU A 163 8.29 -7.77 4.91
C GLU A 163 6.81 -7.85 5.35
N PRO A 164 5.96 -6.88 4.92
CA PRO A 164 4.59 -6.82 5.38
C PRO A 164 3.76 -8.00 4.87
N LYS A 165 2.71 -8.35 5.61
CA LYS A 165 1.69 -9.31 5.19
C LYS A 165 0.76 -8.69 4.15
N LEU A 166 0.38 -7.43 4.35
CA LEU A 166 -0.45 -6.65 3.44
C LEU A 166 0.28 -5.36 3.05
N ALA A 167 0.63 -5.22 1.79
CA ALA A 167 1.17 -3.98 1.23
C ALA A 167 0.09 -3.24 0.44
N ILE A 168 -0.17 -1.99 0.79
CA ILE A 168 -1.08 -1.09 0.07
C ILE A 168 -0.24 -0.04 -0.63
N LEU A 169 -0.36 0.04 -1.95
CA LEU A 169 0.39 0.96 -2.81
C LEU A 169 -0.58 2.03 -3.33
N ASP A 170 -0.63 3.19 -2.65
CA ASP A 170 -1.57 4.25 -3.00
C ASP A 170 -0.93 5.23 -4.00
N GLU A 171 -1.44 5.20 -5.25
CA GLU A 171 -0.99 6.03 -6.38
C GLU A 171 0.55 6.11 -6.51
N THR A 172 1.21 4.95 -6.36
CA THR A 172 2.68 4.84 -6.36
C THR A 172 3.31 5.22 -7.70
N ASP A 173 2.52 5.30 -8.75
CA ASP A 173 2.88 5.71 -10.11
C ASP A 173 2.79 7.23 -10.34
N SER A 174 2.18 7.97 -9.42
CA SER A 174 1.97 9.41 -9.58
C SER A 174 3.30 10.17 -9.65
N GLY A 175 3.49 10.96 -10.73
CA GLY A 175 4.68 11.78 -10.93
C GLY A 175 5.96 11.01 -11.28
N LEU A 176 5.89 9.72 -11.58
CA LEU A 176 7.02 8.93 -12.02
C LEU A 176 7.18 8.94 -13.54
N ASP A 177 8.42 9.02 -14.00
CA ASP A 177 8.76 8.68 -15.37
C ASP A 177 8.73 7.14 -15.59
N ILE A 178 8.87 6.72 -16.85
CA ILE A 178 8.76 5.30 -17.23
C ILE A 178 9.81 4.44 -16.54
N ASP A 179 11.02 4.95 -16.37
CA ASP A 179 12.13 4.17 -15.81
C ASP A 179 11.97 4.01 -14.30
N ALA A 180 11.57 5.08 -13.60
CA ALA A 180 11.24 5.03 -12.17
C ALA A 180 10.06 4.09 -11.90
N LEU A 181 9.02 4.14 -12.73
CA LEU A 181 7.86 3.24 -12.65
C LEU A 181 8.27 1.77 -12.78
N ARG A 182 9.12 1.44 -13.77
CA ARG A 182 9.65 0.07 -13.94
C ARG A 182 10.42 -0.42 -12.72
N ILE A 183 11.27 0.43 -12.16
CA ILE A 183 12.09 0.07 -11.00
C ILE A 183 11.19 -0.24 -9.80
N VAL A 184 10.21 0.63 -9.54
CA VAL A 184 9.22 0.44 -8.47
C VAL A 184 8.44 -0.86 -8.67
N ALA A 185 7.88 -1.07 -9.85
CA ALA A 185 7.11 -2.26 -10.16
C ALA A 185 7.94 -3.55 -10.08
N ASN A 186 9.19 -3.53 -10.57
CA ASN A 186 10.11 -4.65 -10.43
C ASN A 186 10.42 -4.94 -8.96
N GLY A 187 10.59 -3.90 -8.14
CA GLY A 187 10.77 -4.03 -6.70
C GLY A 187 9.58 -4.74 -6.05
N VAL A 188 8.37 -4.29 -6.31
CA VAL A 188 7.13 -4.93 -5.82
C VAL A 188 7.06 -6.38 -6.25
N ASN A 189 7.30 -6.68 -7.54
CA ASN A 189 7.25 -8.04 -8.07
C ASN A 189 8.30 -8.98 -7.44
N LYS A 190 9.49 -8.47 -7.08
CA LYS A 190 10.51 -9.23 -6.35
C LYS A 190 10.10 -9.55 -4.89
N LEU A 191 9.21 -8.75 -4.31
CA LEU A 191 8.75 -8.87 -2.92
C LEU A 191 7.43 -9.64 -2.79
N LYS A 192 6.72 -9.88 -3.89
CA LYS A 192 5.51 -10.71 -3.91
C LYS A 192 5.85 -12.14 -3.50
N SER A 193 5.01 -12.72 -2.66
CA SER A 193 5.12 -14.10 -2.22
C SER A 193 3.73 -14.72 -2.01
N LYS A 194 3.66 -16.03 -1.83
CA LYS A 194 2.42 -16.73 -1.49
C LYS A 194 1.89 -16.39 -0.08
N ASP A 195 2.70 -15.74 0.75
CA ASP A 195 2.42 -15.48 2.16
C ASP A 195 2.06 -13.99 2.42
N ASN A 196 2.14 -13.13 1.40
CA ASN A 196 1.75 -11.73 1.49
C ASN A 196 0.68 -11.38 0.44
N ALA A 197 0.05 -10.24 0.60
CA ALA A 197 -0.90 -9.70 -0.37
C ALA A 197 -0.54 -8.26 -0.75
N VAL A 198 -0.87 -7.87 -1.96
CA VAL A 198 -0.63 -6.50 -2.46
C VAL A 198 -1.94 -5.90 -2.94
N VAL A 199 -2.28 -4.72 -2.45
CA VAL A 199 -3.39 -3.90 -2.96
C VAL A 199 -2.80 -2.68 -3.65
N VAL A 200 -3.02 -2.55 -4.95
CA VAL A 200 -2.55 -1.42 -5.76
C VAL A 200 -3.72 -0.48 -6.00
N ILE A 201 -3.60 0.75 -5.55
CA ILE A 201 -4.55 1.81 -5.87
C ILE A 201 -3.96 2.67 -6.96
N THR A 202 -4.61 2.73 -8.09
CA THR A 202 -4.18 3.55 -9.22
C THR A 202 -5.37 3.91 -10.11
N HIS A 203 -5.26 5.00 -10.83
CA HIS A 203 -6.18 5.37 -11.90
C HIS A 203 -5.56 5.16 -13.30
N TYR A 204 -4.32 4.66 -13.36
CA TYR A 204 -3.60 4.37 -14.59
C TYR A 204 -3.37 2.88 -14.77
N GLN A 205 -3.76 2.34 -15.91
CA GLN A 205 -3.48 0.96 -16.28
C GLN A 205 -1.97 0.69 -16.38
N ARG A 206 -1.19 1.67 -16.80
CA ARG A 206 0.25 1.52 -17.06
C ARG A 206 1.03 0.90 -15.90
N LEU A 207 0.69 1.15 -14.64
CA LEU A 207 1.28 0.47 -13.49
C LEU A 207 0.90 -1.02 -13.50
N LEU A 208 -0.35 -1.33 -13.87
CA LEU A 208 -0.90 -2.68 -13.87
C LEU A 208 -0.34 -3.55 -15.02
N ASP A 209 0.29 -2.95 -16.04
CA ASP A 209 1.03 -3.69 -17.06
C ASP A 209 2.31 -4.31 -16.48
N TYR A 210 2.88 -3.71 -15.44
CA TYR A 210 4.07 -4.20 -14.76
C TYR A 210 3.75 -5.00 -13.48
N ILE A 211 2.74 -4.56 -12.70
CA ILE A 211 2.24 -5.28 -11.51
C ILE A 211 0.88 -5.87 -11.89
N VAL A 212 0.91 -7.01 -12.59
CA VAL A 212 -0.32 -7.63 -13.09
C VAL A 212 -1.20 -8.08 -11.93
N PRO A 213 -2.44 -7.54 -11.81
CA PRO A 213 -3.36 -7.92 -10.75
C PRO A 213 -4.08 -9.24 -11.08
N ASP A 214 -4.41 -10.00 -10.03
CA ASP A 214 -5.33 -11.14 -10.11
C ASP A 214 -6.78 -10.66 -10.20
N PHE A 215 -7.10 -9.57 -9.48
CA PHE A 215 -8.42 -8.95 -9.45
C PHE A 215 -8.35 -7.43 -9.60
N VAL A 216 -9.33 -6.87 -10.30
CA VAL A 216 -9.52 -5.42 -10.46
C VAL A 216 -10.89 -5.06 -9.91
N HIS A 217 -10.93 -4.06 -9.04
CA HIS A 217 -12.16 -3.53 -8.42
C HIS A 217 -12.35 -2.09 -8.83
N VAL A 218 -13.55 -1.74 -9.26
CA VAL A 218 -13.92 -0.36 -9.59
C VAL A 218 -14.63 0.25 -8.41
N LEU A 219 -14.01 1.25 -7.80
CA LEU A 219 -14.56 2.06 -6.72
C LEU A 219 -15.18 3.33 -7.30
N MET A 220 -16.45 3.56 -7.04
CA MET A 220 -17.17 4.77 -7.45
C MET A 220 -18.14 5.18 -6.35
N ASP A 221 -18.19 6.47 -6.04
CA ASP A 221 -19.08 7.05 -5.03
C ASP A 221 -19.10 6.29 -3.69
N GLY A 222 -17.93 5.82 -3.27
CA GLY A 222 -17.74 5.10 -2.01
C GLY A 222 -18.14 3.63 -2.03
N LYS A 223 -18.39 3.03 -3.20
CA LYS A 223 -18.79 1.62 -3.34
C LYS A 223 -17.92 0.89 -4.37
N ILE A 224 -17.65 -0.39 -4.14
CA ILE A 224 -17.14 -1.27 -5.19
C ILE A 224 -18.32 -1.65 -6.07
N VAL A 225 -18.35 -1.11 -7.28
CA VAL A 225 -19.47 -1.25 -8.21
C VAL A 225 -19.26 -2.36 -9.23
N LYS A 226 -18.01 -2.73 -9.50
CA LYS A 226 -17.67 -3.81 -10.43
C LYS A 226 -16.35 -4.46 -9.99
N SER A 227 -16.25 -5.77 -10.19
CA SER A 227 -15.02 -6.54 -9.97
C SER A 227 -14.81 -7.48 -11.15
N GLY A 228 -13.56 -7.70 -11.52
CA GLY A 228 -13.19 -8.58 -12.64
C GLY A 228 -11.71 -8.94 -12.60
N GLY A 229 -11.23 -9.61 -13.64
CA GLY A 229 -9.82 -9.87 -13.84
C GLY A 229 -9.08 -8.65 -14.43
N LYS A 230 -7.84 -8.87 -14.83
CA LYS A 230 -6.98 -7.82 -15.42
C LYS A 230 -7.58 -7.16 -16.67
N GLU A 231 -8.46 -7.86 -17.39
CA GLU A 231 -9.14 -7.37 -18.59
C GLU A 231 -10.01 -6.16 -18.28
N LEU A 232 -10.56 -6.07 -17.06
CA LEU A 232 -11.35 -4.94 -16.63
C LEU A 232 -10.54 -3.63 -16.62
N ALA A 233 -9.25 -3.69 -16.28
CA ALA A 233 -8.39 -2.50 -16.34
C ALA A 233 -8.20 -1.99 -17.78
N LEU A 234 -8.09 -2.90 -18.77
CA LEU A 234 -8.02 -2.54 -20.19
C LEU A 234 -9.31 -1.86 -20.66
N GLU A 235 -10.46 -2.42 -20.30
CA GLU A 235 -11.75 -1.82 -20.63
C GLU A 235 -11.93 -0.42 -20.04
N LEU A 236 -11.44 -0.21 -18.82
CA LEU A 236 -11.47 1.11 -18.16
C LEU A 236 -10.59 2.13 -18.87
N GLU A 237 -9.43 1.73 -19.39
CA GLU A 237 -8.57 2.63 -20.16
C GLU A 237 -9.19 3.02 -21.51
N GLU A 238 -9.78 2.05 -22.21
CA GLU A 238 -10.39 2.28 -23.52
C GLU A 238 -11.68 3.08 -23.44
N ARG A 239 -12.55 2.79 -22.45
CA ARG A 239 -13.94 3.27 -22.40
C ARG A 239 -14.21 4.30 -21.30
N GLY A 240 -13.23 4.52 -20.41
CA GLY A 240 -13.42 5.33 -19.20
C GLY A 240 -14.37 4.67 -18.20
N TYR A 241 -14.97 5.46 -17.30
CA TYR A 241 -15.87 4.97 -16.25
C TYR A 241 -17.38 5.18 -16.58
N ASP A 242 -17.73 5.88 -17.64
CA ASP A 242 -19.14 6.31 -17.90
C ASP A 242 -20.04 5.13 -18.26
N TRP A 243 -19.51 4.11 -18.91
CA TRP A 243 -20.28 2.92 -19.23
C TRP A 243 -20.69 2.13 -17.98
N ILE A 244 -19.84 2.10 -16.93
CA ILE A 244 -20.21 1.48 -15.66
C ILE A 244 -21.32 2.26 -14.97
N LYS A 245 -21.27 3.62 -15.01
CA LYS A 245 -22.36 4.45 -14.48
C LYS A 245 -23.69 4.13 -15.15
N ALA A 246 -23.66 3.94 -16.48
CA ALA A 246 -24.86 3.60 -17.24
C ALA A 246 -25.43 2.20 -16.91
N GLU A 247 -24.58 1.25 -16.45
CA GLU A 247 -25.03 -0.08 -16.00
C GLU A 247 -25.67 -0.05 -14.59
N LEU A 248 -25.42 1.00 -13.80
CA LEU A 248 -25.91 1.16 -12.43
C LEU A 248 -27.25 1.89 -12.33
N VAL A 249 -27.73 2.48 -13.42
CA VAL A 249 -29.02 3.16 -13.54
C VAL A 249 -30.08 2.22 -14.09
#